data_9e3d909f72e59fde72ced72fa45a5fb3
#
_entry.id   9e3d909f72e59fde72ced72fa45a5fb3
#
_cell.length_a   1.000
_cell.length_b   1.000
_cell.length_c   1.000
_cell.angle_alpha   90.00
_cell.angle_beta   90.00
_cell.angle_gamma   90.00
#
_symmetry.space_group_name_H-M   'P 1'
#
loop_
_entity.id
_entity.type
_entity.pdbx_description
1 polymer ?
#
loop_
_entity_poly.entity_id
_entity_poly.type
_entity_poly.pdbx_seq_one_letter_code
_entity_poly.pdbx_strand_id
1 'polypeptide(L)'
;MDMTIQEEIEQLVLRCIAEKVPWMKHIFIINPAAGKYDRTEEFSGKIAAACASRGLDYAIHVSEKPGDCRDAARRAAESGEEVRLYACGGDGTLNEVVNGAAGFANAAVTHFPGGSGNDAIKIFSEPAAFTDLDRLLDAEEARLDLIRCNGMYALNILSIGLDARIGTDY
;
A
#
# COMPACT_ATOMS: atom_id res chain seq x y z
N MET A 1 -3.56 21.82 43.56
CA MET A 1 -3.47 22.94 42.58
C MET A 1 -4.26 22.47 41.39
N ASP A 2 -5.49 22.99 41.27
CA ASP A 2 -6.39 22.54 40.19
C ASP A 2 -5.91 23.14 38.87
N MET A 3 -5.76 22.29 37.86
CA MET A 3 -5.44 22.70 36.48
C MET A 3 -6.56 23.61 35.97
N THR A 4 -6.20 24.63 35.25
CA THR A 4 -7.18 25.48 34.54
C THR A 4 -7.77 24.72 33.36
N ILE A 5 -8.98 25.06 32.92
CA ILE A 5 -9.63 24.49 31.73
C ILE A 5 -8.73 24.62 30.49
N GLN A 6 -7.93 25.68 30.41
CA GLN A 6 -6.97 25.90 29.33
C GLN A 6 -5.84 24.87 29.35
N GLU A 7 -5.30 24.56 30.51
CA GLU A 7 -4.25 23.53 30.71
C GLU A 7 -4.78 22.14 30.44
N GLU A 8 -6.05 21.85 30.78
CA GLU A 8 -6.72 20.58 30.45
C GLU A 8 -6.91 20.42 28.94
N ILE A 9 -7.29 21.49 28.23
CA ILE A 9 -7.45 21.49 26.78
C ILE A 9 -6.08 21.30 26.11
N GLU A 10 -5.03 22.02 26.55
CA GLU A 10 -3.68 21.86 26.01
C GLU A 10 -3.12 20.45 26.25
N GLN A 11 -3.32 19.91 27.43
CA GLN A 11 -2.94 18.52 27.76
C GLN A 11 -3.72 17.51 26.89
N LEU A 12 -5.01 17.74 26.67
CA LEU A 12 -5.84 16.90 25.82
C LEU A 12 -5.39 16.98 24.35
N VAL A 13 -5.09 18.19 23.85
CA VAL A 13 -4.58 18.41 22.51
C VAL A 13 -3.19 17.80 22.33
N LEU A 14 -2.28 18.01 23.29
CA LEU A 14 -0.95 17.38 23.28
C LEU A 14 -1.02 15.86 23.38
N ARG A 15 -1.99 15.34 24.14
CA ARG A 15 -2.27 13.91 24.24
C ARG A 15 -2.86 13.35 22.94
N CYS A 16 -3.79 14.07 22.28
CA CYS A 16 -4.30 13.72 20.96
C CYS A 16 -3.23 13.84 19.85
N ILE A 17 -2.24 14.73 20.00
CA ILE A 17 -1.09 14.85 19.10
C ILE A 17 -0.02 13.78 19.40
N ALA A 18 0.21 13.45 20.68
CA ALA A 18 1.15 12.41 21.10
C ALA A 18 0.57 10.99 20.96
N GLU A 19 -0.75 10.84 21.16
CA GLU A 19 -1.53 9.67 20.81
C GLU A 19 -1.94 9.71 19.32
N LYS A 20 -1.06 10.14 18.44
CA LYS A 20 -1.03 9.62 17.09
C LYS A 20 -0.59 8.16 17.18
N VAL A 21 -1.35 7.34 17.86
CA VAL A 21 -1.51 5.96 17.48
C VAL A 21 -2.18 6.06 16.10
N PRO A 22 -1.49 5.74 15.02
CA PRO A 22 -2.16 5.74 13.74
C PRO A 22 -3.24 4.67 13.85
N TRP A 23 -4.50 5.10 13.91
CA TRP A 23 -5.69 4.24 13.80
C TRP A 23 -5.75 3.54 12.43
N MET A 24 -4.67 3.66 11.69
CA MET A 24 -4.51 3.14 10.35
C MET A 24 -4.09 1.68 10.43
N LYS A 25 -4.90 0.82 9.87
CA LYS A 25 -4.57 -0.59 9.72
C LYS A 25 -3.66 -0.81 8.52
N HIS A 26 -2.55 -1.51 8.75
CA HIS A 26 -1.59 -1.86 7.70
C HIS A 26 -1.96 -3.22 7.09
N ILE A 27 -2.23 -3.27 5.79
CA ILE A 27 -2.62 -4.50 5.10
C ILE A 27 -1.63 -4.80 3.98
N PHE A 28 -0.91 -5.89 4.13
CA PHE A 28 0.10 -6.35 3.17
C PHE A 28 -0.52 -7.41 2.26
N ILE A 29 -0.58 -7.12 0.97
CA ILE A 29 -1.16 -8.00 -0.05
C ILE A 29 -0.01 -8.59 -0.84
N ILE A 30 0.33 -9.85 -0.56
CA ILE A 30 1.46 -10.56 -1.15
C ILE A 30 0.97 -11.38 -2.34
N ASN A 31 1.64 -11.22 -3.47
CA ASN A 31 1.44 -12.07 -4.64
C ASN A 31 2.60 -13.06 -4.76
N PRO A 32 2.40 -14.35 -4.44
CA PRO A 32 3.46 -15.37 -4.50
C PRO A 32 3.97 -15.64 -5.92
N ALA A 33 3.15 -15.34 -6.94
CA ALA A 33 3.53 -15.50 -8.35
C ALA A 33 4.34 -14.31 -8.90
N ALA A 34 4.58 -13.27 -8.09
CA ALA A 34 5.33 -12.11 -8.54
C ALA A 34 6.84 -12.36 -8.54
N GLY A 35 7.49 -12.01 -9.64
CA GLY A 35 8.94 -12.15 -9.77
C GLY A 35 9.38 -13.58 -10.13
N LYS A 36 10.62 -13.89 -9.79
CA LYS A 36 11.26 -15.13 -10.23
C LYS A 36 11.07 -16.31 -9.25
N TYR A 37 10.80 -15.99 -7.99
CA TYR A 37 10.63 -16.93 -6.89
C TYR A 37 9.52 -16.45 -5.96
N ASP A 38 8.83 -17.40 -5.32
CA ASP A 38 7.90 -17.09 -4.24
C ASP A 38 8.67 -16.49 -3.05
N ARG A 39 8.30 -15.27 -2.68
CA ARG A 39 8.90 -14.51 -1.58
C ARG A 39 7.96 -14.36 -0.39
N THR A 40 6.90 -15.15 -0.34
CA THR A 40 5.87 -15.04 0.70
C THR A 40 6.45 -15.14 2.11
N GLU A 41 7.30 -16.14 2.36
CA GLU A 41 7.93 -16.32 3.68
C GLU A 41 8.87 -15.16 4.03
N GLU A 42 9.69 -14.71 3.07
CA GLU A 42 10.60 -13.57 3.25
C GLU A 42 9.84 -12.30 3.61
N PHE A 43 8.80 -11.97 2.83
CA PHE A 43 7.98 -10.79 3.07
C PHE A 43 7.24 -10.89 4.40
N SER A 44 6.59 -12.01 4.68
CA SER A 44 5.85 -12.22 5.93
C SER A 44 6.74 -12.07 7.15
N GLY A 45 7.95 -12.61 7.11
CA GLY A 45 8.92 -12.48 8.21
C GLY A 45 9.38 -11.03 8.45
N LYS A 46 9.69 -10.29 7.37
CA LYS A 46 10.06 -8.87 7.45
C LYS A 46 8.90 -8.01 7.98
N ILE A 47 7.69 -8.23 7.47
CA ILE A 47 6.49 -7.52 7.89
C ILE A 47 6.21 -7.75 9.37
N ALA A 48 6.20 -9.01 9.80
CA ALA A 48 5.95 -9.35 11.18
C ALA A 48 6.95 -8.70 12.14
N ALA A 49 8.25 -8.74 11.81
CA ALA A 49 9.29 -8.13 12.63
C ALA A 49 9.14 -6.61 12.71
N ALA A 50 8.95 -5.94 11.57
CA ALA A 50 8.83 -4.49 11.51
C ALA A 50 7.55 -3.96 12.19
N CYS A 51 6.42 -4.62 12.00
CA CYS A 51 5.16 -4.23 12.63
C CYS A 51 5.17 -4.50 14.13
N ALA A 52 5.70 -5.65 14.56
CA ALA A 52 5.79 -5.99 15.99
C ALA A 52 6.68 -5.00 16.76
N SER A 53 7.82 -4.59 16.18
CA SER A 53 8.73 -3.62 16.81
C SER A 53 8.10 -2.24 17.02
N ARG A 54 7.07 -1.90 16.24
CA ARG A 54 6.34 -0.63 16.29
C ARG A 54 4.97 -0.71 16.95
N GLY A 55 4.51 -1.90 17.32
CA GLY A 55 3.16 -2.12 17.87
C GLY A 55 2.03 -1.77 16.89
N LEU A 56 2.26 -1.94 15.58
CA LEU A 56 1.28 -1.61 14.55
C LEU A 56 0.23 -2.71 14.41
N ASP A 57 -1.03 -2.30 14.17
CA ASP A 57 -2.08 -3.23 13.73
C ASP A 57 -1.88 -3.57 12.24
N TYR A 58 -1.70 -4.84 11.95
CA TYR A 58 -1.47 -5.28 10.58
C TYR A 58 -2.14 -6.61 10.25
N ALA A 59 -2.35 -6.82 8.96
CA ALA A 59 -2.79 -8.08 8.39
C ALA A 59 -1.98 -8.41 7.14
N ILE A 60 -1.79 -9.70 6.88
CA ILE A 60 -1.17 -10.21 5.66
C ILE A 60 -2.23 -11.00 4.90
N HIS A 61 -2.43 -10.66 3.62
CA HIS A 61 -3.22 -11.41 2.66
C HIS A 61 -2.30 -11.97 1.58
N VAL A 62 -2.28 -13.28 1.40
CA VAL A 62 -1.53 -13.94 0.33
C VAL A 62 -2.53 -14.29 -0.78
N SER A 63 -2.30 -13.77 -1.98
CA SER A 63 -3.22 -13.99 -3.10
C SER A 63 -3.12 -15.42 -3.63
N GLU A 64 -4.26 -16.00 -3.98
CA GLU A 64 -4.38 -17.38 -4.47
C GLU A 64 -4.60 -17.46 -5.98
N LYS A 65 -5.04 -16.37 -6.61
CA LYS A 65 -5.40 -16.31 -8.03
C LYS A 65 -5.34 -14.89 -8.59
N PRO A 66 -5.29 -14.72 -9.93
CA PRO A 66 -5.43 -13.41 -10.55
C PRO A 66 -6.71 -12.69 -10.11
N GLY A 67 -6.61 -11.39 -9.83
CA GLY A 67 -7.70 -10.54 -9.34
C GLY A 67 -7.91 -10.57 -7.82
N ASP A 68 -7.30 -11.52 -7.10
CA ASP A 68 -7.49 -11.64 -5.65
C ASP A 68 -6.84 -10.47 -4.88
N CYS A 69 -5.71 -9.94 -5.37
CA CYS A 69 -5.11 -8.74 -4.79
C CYS A 69 -6.05 -7.53 -4.88
N ARG A 70 -6.75 -7.36 -6.02
CA ARG A 70 -7.74 -6.31 -6.20
C ARG A 70 -8.92 -6.49 -5.25
N ASP A 71 -9.44 -7.71 -5.15
CA ASP A 71 -10.61 -7.99 -4.33
C ASP A 71 -10.27 -7.85 -2.82
N ALA A 72 -9.05 -8.21 -2.41
CA ALA A 72 -8.57 -7.99 -1.05
C ALA A 72 -8.44 -6.48 -0.72
N ALA A 73 -7.86 -5.71 -1.62
CA ALA A 73 -7.75 -4.25 -1.48
C ALA A 73 -9.13 -3.59 -1.40
N ARG A 74 -10.08 -4.01 -2.24
CA ARG A 74 -11.45 -3.51 -2.22
C ARG A 74 -12.14 -3.82 -0.90
N ARG A 75 -12.10 -5.06 -0.42
CA ARG A 75 -12.69 -5.42 0.88
C ARG A 75 -12.12 -4.59 2.03
N ALA A 76 -10.81 -4.35 2.00
CA ALA A 76 -10.17 -3.51 3.01
C ALA A 76 -10.66 -2.07 2.97
N ALA A 77 -10.75 -1.47 1.78
CA ALA A 77 -11.24 -0.10 1.61
C ALA A 77 -12.73 0.06 1.94
N GLU A 78 -13.55 -0.95 1.62
CA GLU A 78 -15.00 -0.97 1.92
C GLU A 78 -15.28 -1.10 3.42
N SER A 79 -14.31 -1.46 4.27
CA SER A 79 -14.50 -1.51 5.73
C SER A 79 -14.82 -0.15 6.33
N GLY A 80 -14.44 0.93 5.66
CA GLY A 80 -14.57 2.31 6.16
C GLY A 80 -13.51 2.72 7.19
N GLU A 81 -12.63 1.79 7.59
CA GLU A 81 -11.47 2.08 8.43
C GLU A 81 -10.37 2.74 7.59
N GLU A 82 -9.54 3.58 8.22
CA GLU A 82 -8.33 4.10 7.59
C GLU A 82 -7.35 2.96 7.37
N VAL A 83 -6.99 2.69 6.10
CA VAL A 83 -6.13 1.57 5.75
C VAL A 83 -4.97 2.00 4.86
N ARG A 84 -3.80 1.44 5.14
CA ARG A 84 -2.65 1.52 4.25
C ARG A 84 -2.39 0.14 3.64
N LEU A 85 -2.50 0.06 2.32
CA LEU A 85 -2.38 -1.15 1.53
C LEU A 85 -0.98 -1.23 0.93
N TYR A 86 -0.28 -2.32 1.18
CA TYR A 86 1.06 -2.58 0.65
C TYR A 86 0.96 -3.64 -0.43
N ALA A 87 1.16 -3.24 -1.68
CA ALA A 87 1.23 -4.17 -2.81
C ALA A 87 2.61 -4.86 -2.81
N CYS A 88 2.68 -6.06 -2.25
CA CYS A 88 3.91 -6.85 -2.14
C CYS A 88 4.05 -7.75 -3.37
N GLY A 89 4.69 -7.24 -4.43
CA GLY A 89 4.80 -7.93 -5.70
C GLY A 89 5.36 -7.05 -6.81
N GLY A 90 5.01 -7.31 -8.05
CA GLY A 90 5.39 -6.51 -9.22
C GLY A 90 4.35 -5.46 -9.59
N ASP A 91 4.55 -4.84 -10.78
CA ASP A 91 3.64 -3.80 -11.31
C ASP A 91 2.20 -4.30 -11.47
N GLY A 92 2.00 -5.57 -11.84
CA GLY A 92 0.68 -6.19 -11.91
C GLY A 92 -0.03 -6.26 -10.57
N THR A 93 0.70 -6.62 -9.50
CA THR A 93 0.18 -6.63 -8.14
C THR A 93 -0.22 -5.23 -7.70
N LEU A 94 0.65 -4.25 -7.92
CA LEU A 94 0.35 -2.85 -7.62
C LEU A 94 -0.89 -2.37 -8.40
N ASN A 95 -1.00 -2.70 -9.68
CA ASN A 95 -2.16 -2.33 -10.49
C ASN A 95 -3.46 -2.93 -9.96
N GLU A 96 -3.46 -4.20 -9.56
CA GLU A 96 -4.63 -4.82 -8.93
C GLU A 96 -5.03 -4.11 -7.63
N VAL A 97 -4.07 -3.84 -6.73
CA VAL A 97 -4.33 -3.16 -5.45
C VAL A 97 -4.88 -1.75 -5.67
N VAL A 98 -4.28 -0.98 -6.59
CA VAL A 98 -4.76 0.36 -6.97
C VAL A 98 -6.21 0.28 -7.48
N ASN A 99 -6.52 -0.67 -8.37
CA ASN A 99 -7.87 -0.85 -8.90
C ASN A 99 -8.90 -1.31 -7.86
N GLY A 100 -8.45 -1.97 -6.79
CA GLY A 100 -9.30 -2.29 -5.64
C GLY A 100 -9.60 -1.10 -4.76
N ALA A 101 -8.59 -0.26 -4.50
CA ALA A 101 -8.66 0.87 -3.58
C ALA A 101 -9.16 2.18 -4.22
N ALA A 102 -9.07 2.31 -5.55
CA ALA A 102 -9.41 3.56 -6.24
C ALA A 102 -10.86 4.00 -5.97
N GLY A 103 -11.03 5.24 -5.57
CA GLY A 103 -12.32 5.84 -5.23
C GLY A 103 -12.66 5.80 -3.73
N PHE A 104 -11.86 5.14 -2.91
CA PHE A 104 -12.01 5.12 -1.46
C PHE A 104 -11.02 6.11 -0.82
N ALA A 105 -11.55 7.13 -0.13
CA ALA A 105 -10.73 8.19 0.47
C ALA A 105 -9.98 7.73 1.73
N ASN A 106 -10.43 6.64 2.36
CA ASN A 106 -9.84 6.02 3.55
C ASN A 106 -8.74 5.00 3.24
N ALA A 107 -8.35 4.84 1.97
CA ALA A 107 -7.35 3.86 1.56
C ALA A 107 -6.15 4.52 0.88
N ALA A 108 -4.96 4.38 1.47
CA ALA A 108 -3.69 4.71 0.86
C ALA A 108 -3.02 3.46 0.30
N VAL A 109 -2.34 3.58 -0.84
CA VAL A 109 -1.65 2.45 -1.50
C VAL A 109 -0.17 2.75 -1.62
N THR A 110 0.67 1.79 -1.27
CA THR A 110 2.11 1.83 -1.54
C THR A 110 2.59 0.52 -2.17
N HIS A 111 3.77 0.55 -2.77
CA HIS A 111 4.40 -0.61 -3.40
C HIS A 111 5.55 -1.12 -2.54
N PHE A 112 5.54 -2.39 -2.17
CA PHE A 112 6.70 -3.11 -1.63
C PHE A 112 7.19 -4.08 -2.71
N PRO A 113 8.24 -3.69 -3.50
CA PRO A 113 8.54 -4.32 -4.77
C PRO A 113 9.10 -5.72 -4.61
N GLY A 114 8.54 -6.66 -5.37
CA GLY A 114 8.98 -8.06 -5.45
C GLY A 114 9.03 -8.59 -6.87
N GLY A 115 8.63 -7.78 -7.86
CA GLY A 115 8.66 -8.12 -9.28
C GLY A 115 10.00 -7.84 -9.95
N SER A 116 10.08 -8.14 -11.25
CA SER A 116 11.28 -7.90 -12.07
C SER A 116 11.35 -6.48 -12.65
N GLY A 117 10.22 -5.85 -12.94
CA GLY A 117 10.14 -4.51 -13.54
C GLY A 117 10.10 -3.40 -12.50
N ASN A 118 9.05 -3.39 -11.71
CA ASN A 118 8.73 -2.39 -10.68
C ASN A 118 8.83 -0.96 -11.21
N ASP A 119 8.18 -0.72 -12.36
CA ASP A 119 8.31 0.53 -13.11
C ASP A 119 7.66 1.72 -12.38
N ALA A 120 6.62 1.46 -11.59
CA ALA A 120 5.92 2.49 -10.84
C ALA A 120 6.83 3.24 -9.87
N ILE A 121 7.78 2.57 -9.23
CA ILE A 121 8.67 3.24 -8.26
C ILE A 121 9.74 4.11 -8.92
N LYS A 122 10.01 3.92 -10.21
CA LYS A 122 11.04 4.66 -10.96
C LYS A 122 10.67 6.13 -11.22
N ILE A 123 9.40 6.50 -11.05
CA ILE A 123 8.97 7.90 -11.16
C ILE A 123 9.35 8.75 -9.93
N PHE A 124 9.70 8.11 -8.82
CA PHE A 124 10.09 8.78 -7.59
C PHE A 124 11.60 9.06 -7.56
N SER A 125 11.99 10.11 -6.83
CA SER A 125 13.40 10.52 -6.70
C SER A 125 14.28 9.48 -6.00
N GLU A 126 13.69 8.68 -5.11
CA GLU A 126 14.39 7.66 -4.33
C GLU A 126 13.70 6.28 -4.46
N PRO A 127 13.81 5.59 -5.62
CA PRO A 127 13.16 4.28 -5.79
C PRO A 127 13.59 3.23 -4.77
N ALA A 128 14.83 3.31 -4.28
CA ALA A 128 15.36 2.38 -3.27
C ALA A 128 14.62 2.45 -1.93
N ALA A 129 13.96 3.57 -1.62
CA ALA A 129 13.16 3.72 -0.40
C ALA A 129 12.02 2.70 -0.33
N PHE A 130 11.49 2.29 -1.48
CA PHE A 130 10.40 1.30 -1.54
C PHE A 130 10.85 -0.13 -1.16
N THR A 131 12.14 -0.42 -1.14
CA THR A 131 12.69 -1.72 -0.68
C THR A 131 12.96 -1.76 0.81
N ASP A 132 12.88 -0.63 1.48
CA ASP A 132 13.05 -0.47 2.92
C ASP A 132 11.67 -0.36 3.59
N LEU A 133 11.27 -1.44 4.25
CA LEU A 133 9.94 -1.52 4.88
C LEU A 133 9.77 -0.50 6.00
N ASP A 134 10.83 -0.20 6.75
CA ASP A 134 10.80 0.77 7.84
C ASP A 134 10.50 2.18 7.29
N ARG A 135 11.13 2.54 6.18
CA ARG A 135 10.84 3.81 5.49
C ARG A 135 9.43 3.86 4.92
N LEU A 136 8.90 2.73 4.41
CA LEU A 136 7.53 2.67 3.91
C LEU A 136 6.48 2.82 5.02
N LEU A 137 6.74 2.25 6.19
CA LEU A 137 5.85 2.37 7.35
C LEU A 137 5.77 3.81 7.86
N ASP A 138 6.90 4.54 7.81
CA ASP A 138 7.01 5.93 8.26
C ASP A 138 6.69 6.96 7.15
N ALA A 139 6.42 6.52 5.91
CA ALA A 139 6.21 7.40 4.77
C ALA A 139 4.93 8.24 4.90
N GLU A 140 5.02 9.49 4.49
CA GLU A 140 3.87 10.37 4.32
C GLU A 140 3.08 10.02 3.06
N GLU A 141 1.78 10.31 3.09
CA GLU A 141 0.90 10.08 1.95
C GLU A 141 1.01 11.23 0.94
N ALA A 142 1.05 10.87 -0.34
CA ALA A 142 0.98 11.81 -1.45
C ALA A 142 -0.21 11.47 -2.37
N ARG A 143 -0.76 12.48 -3.01
CA ARG A 143 -1.79 12.28 -4.04
C ARG A 143 -1.15 12.17 -5.40
N LEU A 144 -1.54 11.15 -6.13
CA LEU A 144 -1.11 10.91 -7.50
C LEU A 144 -2.31 10.86 -8.43
N ASP A 145 -2.15 11.38 -9.64
CA ASP A 145 -3.15 11.24 -10.69
C ASP A 145 -3.13 9.83 -11.27
N LEU A 146 -4.31 9.33 -11.60
CA LEU A 146 -4.49 8.03 -12.25
C LEU A 146 -5.10 8.21 -13.64
N ILE A 147 -4.65 7.40 -14.60
CA ILE A 147 -5.25 7.33 -15.93
C ILE A 147 -6.45 6.38 -15.84
N ARG A 148 -7.66 6.88 -16.16
CA ARG A 148 -8.86 6.04 -16.21
C ARG A 148 -9.22 5.66 -17.64
N CYS A 149 -9.36 4.36 -17.89
CA CYS A 149 -9.82 3.84 -19.20
C CYS A 149 -10.75 2.64 -18.97
N ASN A 150 -11.91 2.64 -19.59
CA ASN A 150 -12.91 1.56 -19.52
C ASN A 150 -13.23 1.08 -18.10
N GLY A 151 -13.27 2.01 -17.13
CA GLY A 151 -13.58 1.69 -15.74
C GLY A 151 -12.40 1.14 -14.92
N MET A 152 -11.23 0.97 -15.54
CA MET A 152 -9.99 0.59 -14.86
C MET A 152 -9.04 1.79 -14.74
N TYR A 153 -8.11 1.68 -13.80
CA TYR A 153 -7.09 2.70 -13.55
C TYR A 153 -5.70 2.16 -13.87
N ALA A 154 -4.85 3.02 -14.42
CA ALA A 154 -3.42 2.78 -14.58
C ALA A 154 -2.64 3.88 -13.85
N LEU A 155 -1.56 3.47 -13.17
CA LEU A 155 -0.72 4.38 -12.38
C LEU A 155 0.29 5.12 -13.25
N ASN A 156 0.94 4.42 -14.19
CA ASN A 156 2.04 4.97 -15.00
C ASN A 156 1.68 5.10 -16.48
N ILE A 157 1.36 3.97 -17.12
CA ILE A 157 1.26 3.83 -18.57
C ILE A 157 -0.02 3.08 -18.92
N LEU A 158 -0.67 3.55 -19.96
CA LEU A 158 -1.74 2.84 -20.65
C LEU A 158 -1.35 2.73 -22.12
N SER A 159 -1.18 1.52 -22.64
CA SER A 159 -0.87 1.26 -24.04
C SER A 159 -2.12 0.86 -24.80
N ILE A 160 -2.27 1.37 -26.02
CA ILE A 160 -3.39 1.07 -26.92
C ILE A 160 -2.84 0.74 -28.32
N GLY A 161 -3.41 -0.27 -28.96
CA GLY A 161 -3.06 -0.63 -30.33
C GLY A 161 -1.86 -1.56 -30.42
N LEU A 162 -0.88 -1.24 -31.29
CA LEU A 162 0.26 -2.11 -31.59
C LEU A 162 1.12 -2.39 -30.36
N ASP A 163 1.41 -1.36 -29.57
CA ASP A 163 2.25 -1.48 -28.36
C ASP A 163 1.61 -2.42 -27.33
N ALA A 164 0.29 -2.30 -27.13
CA ALA A 164 -0.45 -3.18 -26.24
C ALA A 164 -0.38 -4.65 -26.70
N ARG A 165 -0.45 -4.88 -28.01
CA ARG A 165 -0.40 -6.22 -28.59
C ARG A 165 0.98 -6.85 -28.46
N ILE A 166 2.05 -6.09 -28.67
CA ILE A 166 3.43 -6.58 -28.47
C ILE A 166 3.64 -6.99 -27.01
N GLY A 167 3.10 -6.24 -26.04
CA GLY A 167 3.22 -6.55 -24.61
C GLY A 167 2.42 -7.77 -24.14
N THR A 168 1.45 -8.26 -24.94
CA THR A 168 0.64 -9.45 -24.61
C THR A 168 1.11 -10.74 -25.26
N ASP A 169 1.93 -10.63 -26.32
CA ASP A 169 2.40 -11.79 -27.10
C ASP A 169 3.79 -12.31 -26.62
N TYR A 170 4.31 -11.76 -25.52
CA TYR A 170 5.51 -12.17 -24.81
C TYR A 170 5.14 -12.52 -23.34
#